data_5599055a3af9f147623f8639383c996d
#
_entry.id   5599055a3af9f147623f8639383c996d
#
_cell.length_a   1.000
_cell.length_b   1.000
_cell.length_c   1.000
_cell.angle_alpha   90.00
_cell.angle_beta   90.00
_cell.angle_gamma   90.00
#
_symmetry.space_group_name_H-M   'P 1'
#
loop_
_entity.id
_entity.type
_entity.pdbx_description
1 polymer ?
#
loop_
_entity_poly.entity_id
_entity_poly.type
_entity_poly.pdbx_seq_one_letter_code
_entity_poly.pdbx_strand_id
1 'polypeptide(L)'
;MTESPEILSQAQAIEDFRLARRRANFERLLSRITGKSTAILQYSDIRARLNGIETSRRELREIPIDAIVGSVSRYEDFSRSFLPLRESDRNRWARVKLAVNSMEGVPPIEVYQIGQAYFVKDGHHRVSVARLSGAEFIEAYVTPVQARVDLSPDDQPRDILLKGEYADFLKKTRLDILKPGADLRVTELGMCDELIEHIHVHQYYMGVEQKRAVPFEEAVVHWYDTYYKPIAQLIRQQNILQDFPGRTETDLYIWLTQHQSTLKEQLGWDVSLDRTARDLRRQFRQSTRSFFRRIGERLFDLMIPDELEDSLEPGEWRRERLDPHREDRLFDRILVTVTGRKGDWVATDTAIDIARREEAQLGGLFVIREDGQKDAVNVDELRREFEARCQNGGVSGSLAVAQGNIARIIAERSRFTDLVVLKLSYAPPRGILPRLRSGLRMIIRRCESPILTVPDTTCCMDRILLAFNNSPRAREALYLTTYLAHRWNAHVTVLTVLEPVEANRTTQQEARQYLESHHIQAHYIQEENGNVAKAILAHAESHHIDLIVMGSYGARPLFEVLAGTNTLDQVLRSKKRSVLICK
;
A
#
# COMPACT_ATOMS: atom_id res chain seq x y z
N MET A 1 16.89 -49.77 61.42
CA MET A 1 18.00 -49.14 60.69
C MET A 1 17.46 -47.84 60.16
N THR A 2 17.70 -46.76 60.88
CA THR A 2 17.39 -45.42 60.39
C THR A 2 18.41 -45.01 59.36
N GLU A 3 18.00 -44.86 58.09
CA GLU A 3 18.86 -44.33 57.01
C GLU A 3 19.37 -42.96 57.44
N SER A 4 20.68 -42.72 57.27
CA SER A 4 21.31 -41.46 57.65
C SER A 4 20.70 -40.30 56.88
N PRO A 5 20.48 -39.11 57.47
CA PRO A 5 19.85 -37.94 56.83
C PRO A 5 20.50 -37.55 55.47
N GLU A 6 21.78 -37.84 55.29
CA GLU A 6 22.53 -37.64 54.03
C GLU A 6 22.07 -38.56 52.90
N ILE A 7 21.74 -39.83 53.21
CA ILE A 7 21.29 -40.84 52.22
C ILE A 7 19.88 -40.46 51.71
N LEU A 8 19.00 -40.00 52.61
CA LEU A 8 17.67 -39.53 52.26
C LEU A 8 17.74 -38.23 51.40
N SER A 9 18.66 -37.31 51.67
CA SER A 9 18.85 -36.10 50.87
C SER A 9 19.42 -36.40 49.49
N GLN A 10 20.30 -37.40 49.35
CA GLN A 10 20.85 -37.81 48.05
C GLN A 10 19.79 -38.55 47.20
N ALA A 11 18.97 -39.40 47.80
CA ALA A 11 17.86 -40.07 47.11
C ALA A 11 16.85 -39.04 46.56
N GLN A 12 16.53 -38.01 47.36
CA GLN A 12 15.65 -36.91 46.99
C GLN A 12 16.23 -36.10 45.79
N ALA A 13 17.52 -35.76 45.80
CA ALA A 13 18.19 -35.04 44.73
C ALA A 13 18.20 -35.84 43.39
N ILE A 14 18.28 -37.16 43.47
CA ILE A 14 18.17 -38.02 42.29
C ILE A 14 16.74 -38.07 41.74
N GLU A 15 15.74 -38.07 42.61
CA GLU A 15 14.33 -38.03 42.21
C GLU A 15 13.99 -36.66 41.52
N ASP A 16 14.48 -35.56 42.07
CA ASP A 16 14.35 -34.23 41.48
C ASP A 16 14.98 -34.17 40.10
N PHE A 17 16.14 -34.79 39.87
CA PHE A 17 16.76 -34.89 38.57
C PHE A 17 15.86 -35.66 37.56
N ARG A 18 15.27 -36.80 37.97
CA ARG A 18 14.35 -37.55 37.14
C ARG A 18 13.11 -36.74 36.74
N LEU A 19 12.59 -35.95 37.70
CA LEU A 19 11.46 -35.03 37.46
C LEU A 19 11.86 -33.95 36.41
N ALA A 20 13.03 -33.34 36.55
CA ALA A 20 13.55 -32.36 35.59
C ALA A 20 13.64 -32.93 34.19
N ARG A 21 14.16 -34.17 34.04
CA ARG A 21 14.23 -34.86 32.73
C ARG A 21 12.85 -35.17 32.14
N ARG A 22 11.88 -35.58 32.95
CA ARG A 22 10.51 -35.78 32.47
C ARG A 22 9.91 -34.48 31.94
N ARG A 23 10.13 -33.34 32.62
CA ARG A 23 9.73 -32.00 32.14
C ARG A 23 10.41 -31.65 30.82
N ALA A 24 11.71 -31.88 30.69
CA ALA A 24 12.45 -31.65 29.43
C ALA A 24 11.88 -32.46 28.24
N ASN A 25 11.54 -33.71 28.48
CA ASN A 25 10.93 -34.56 27.44
C ASN A 25 9.52 -34.10 27.05
N PHE A 26 8.73 -33.62 28.02
CA PHE A 26 7.42 -33.06 27.78
C PHE A 26 7.50 -31.74 26.99
N GLU A 27 8.41 -30.82 27.35
CA GLU A 27 8.68 -29.60 26.58
C GLU A 27 9.05 -29.90 25.14
N ARG A 28 9.88 -30.93 24.89
CA ARG A 28 10.26 -31.37 23.54
C ARG A 28 9.06 -31.91 22.74
N LEU A 29 8.10 -32.57 23.35
CA LEU A 29 6.87 -32.99 22.71
C LEU A 29 5.97 -31.80 22.36
N LEU A 30 5.79 -30.86 23.29
CA LEU A 30 5.01 -29.65 23.07
C LEU A 30 5.62 -28.78 21.96
N SER A 31 6.93 -28.69 21.86
CA SER A 31 7.60 -27.89 20.84
C SER A 31 7.30 -28.38 19.40
N ARG A 32 7.10 -29.70 19.22
CA ARG A 32 6.70 -30.27 17.94
C ARG A 32 5.29 -29.85 17.51
N ILE A 33 4.43 -29.55 18.48
CA ILE A 33 3.04 -29.13 18.24
C ILE A 33 2.97 -27.60 18.08
N THR A 34 3.70 -26.86 18.90
CA THR A 34 3.64 -25.39 18.96
C THR A 34 4.60 -24.69 18.01
N GLY A 35 5.55 -25.44 17.38
CA GLY A 35 6.59 -24.87 16.53
C GLY A 35 7.66 -24.04 17.25
N LYS A 36 7.60 -23.92 18.59
CA LYS A 36 8.59 -23.19 19.39
C LYS A 36 9.84 -24.02 19.60
N SER A 37 11.02 -23.49 19.27
CA SER A 37 12.30 -24.18 19.48
C SER A 37 12.60 -24.33 20.97
N THR A 38 12.93 -25.57 21.40
CA THR A 38 13.43 -25.86 22.75
C THR A 38 14.95 -25.99 22.81
N ALA A 39 15.64 -25.73 21.70
CA ALA A 39 17.10 -25.75 21.66
C ALA A 39 17.68 -24.53 22.39
N ILE A 40 18.70 -24.77 23.19
CA ILE A 40 19.48 -23.71 23.84
C ILE A 40 20.27 -22.95 22.76
N LEU A 41 20.38 -21.63 22.92
CA LEU A 41 21.10 -20.80 21.94
C LEU A 41 22.61 -20.98 22.09
N GLN A 42 23.30 -21.13 20.96
CA GLN A 42 24.75 -21.24 20.93
C GLN A 42 25.38 -19.85 20.89
N TYR A 43 26.17 -19.52 21.92
CA TYR A 43 26.78 -18.19 22.10
C TYR A 43 27.62 -17.74 20.88
N SER A 44 28.49 -18.66 20.37
CA SER A 44 29.36 -18.36 19.23
C SER A 44 28.59 -17.87 18.00
N ASP A 45 27.47 -18.53 17.70
CA ASP A 45 26.64 -18.23 16.54
C ASP A 45 25.92 -16.90 16.71
N ILE A 46 25.34 -16.67 17.90
CA ILE A 46 24.63 -15.42 18.21
C ILE A 46 25.60 -14.24 18.20
N ARG A 47 26.76 -14.40 18.86
CA ARG A 47 27.81 -13.36 18.86
C ARG A 47 28.26 -12.99 17.45
N ALA A 48 28.51 -14.01 16.62
CA ALA A 48 28.93 -13.78 15.22
C ALA A 48 27.84 -13.05 14.42
N ARG A 49 26.59 -13.49 14.53
CA ARG A 49 25.45 -12.87 13.82
C ARG A 49 25.19 -11.43 14.24
N LEU A 50 25.32 -11.11 15.51
CA LEU A 50 25.10 -9.75 16.03
C LEU A 50 26.34 -8.86 15.99
N ASN A 51 27.44 -9.36 15.40
CA ASN A 51 28.73 -8.68 15.36
C ASN A 51 29.23 -8.25 16.76
N GLY A 52 28.99 -9.13 17.76
CA GLY A 52 29.28 -8.84 19.17
C GLY A 52 30.78 -8.85 19.50
N ILE A 53 31.23 -7.84 20.25
CA ILE A 53 32.60 -7.68 20.73
C ILE A 53 32.60 -7.87 22.25
N GLU A 54 33.36 -8.86 22.75
CA GLU A 54 33.51 -9.11 24.17
C GLU A 54 34.29 -7.97 24.83
N THR A 55 33.81 -7.51 25.97
CA THR A 55 34.56 -6.54 26.80
C THR A 55 35.44 -7.27 27.80
N SER A 56 36.51 -6.62 28.27
CA SER A 56 37.36 -7.15 29.32
C SER A 56 36.79 -6.95 30.75
N ARG A 57 35.66 -6.24 30.86
CA ARG A 57 35.02 -5.91 32.14
C ARG A 57 34.21 -7.12 32.62
N ARG A 58 34.40 -7.50 33.87
CA ARG A 58 33.67 -8.57 34.55
C ARG A 58 33.12 -8.03 35.85
N GLU A 59 31.80 -8.20 36.04
CA GLU A 59 31.10 -7.66 37.21
C GLU A 59 30.30 -8.77 37.91
N LEU A 60 30.30 -8.76 39.24
CA LEU A 60 29.40 -9.61 40.01
C LEU A 60 28.03 -8.93 40.12
N ARG A 61 26.99 -9.63 39.68
CA ARG A 61 25.59 -9.16 39.72
C ARG A 61 24.63 -10.30 39.95
N GLU A 62 23.47 -9.99 40.54
CA GLU A 62 22.29 -10.87 40.48
C GLU A 62 21.62 -10.68 39.11
N ILE A 63 21.32 -11.78 38.42
CA ILE A 63 20.68 -11.77 37.12
C ILE A 63 19.40 -12.58 37.14
N PRO A 64 18.35 -12.18 36.39
CA PRO A 64 17.12 -12.97 36.27
C PRO A 64 17.43 -14.32 35.61
N ILE A 65 16.95 -15.40 36.21
CA ILE A 65 17.21 -16.75 35.68
C ILE A 65 16.52 -16.95 34.33
N ASP A 66 15.34 -16.36 34.13
CA ASP A 66 14.59 -16.46 32.86
C ASP A 66 15.28 -15.72 31.70
N ALA A 67 16.16 -14.77 31.99
CA ALA A 67 16.96 -14.10 30.99
C ALA A 67 18.18 -14.93 30.49
N ILE A 68 18.42 -16.10 31.08
CA ILE A 68 19.46 -17.02 30.63
C ILE A 68 18.93 -17.90 29.50
N VAL A 69 19.33 -17.66 28.26
CA VAL A 69 18.76 -18.28 27.06
C VAL A 69 19.71 -19.18 26.30
N GLY A 70 21.02 -19.12 26.63
CA GLY A 70 22.04 -19.75 25.83
C GLY A 70 23.23 -20.29 26.62
N SER A 71 24.14 -20.94 25.91
CA SER A 71 25.36 -21.54 26.44
C SER A 71 26.53 -21.34 25.49
N VAL A 72 27.74 -21.24 26.06
CA VAL A 72 29.01 -21.20 25.31
C VAL A 72 29.41 -22.59 24.83
N SER A 73 29.10 -23.63 25.62
CA SER A 73 29.56 -24.99 25.34
C SER A 73 28.50 -26.01 25.73
N ARG A 74 28.01 -26.70 26.17
CA ARG A 74 27.03 -27.69 26.65
C ARG A 74 25.59 -27.49 26.16
N TYR A 75 25.43 -26.96 24.95
CA TYR A 75 24.13 -26.68 24.34
C TYR A 75 23.33 -27.95 23.98
N GLU A 76 23.98 -29.12 23.90
CA GLU A 76 23.33 -30.41 23.71
C GLU A 76 22.93 -31.12 25.01
N ASP A 77 23.46 -30.67 26.16
CA ASP A 77 23.24 -31.32 27.46
C ASP A 77 21.98 -30.81 28.15
N PHE A 78 21.49 -29.63 27.77
CA PHE A 78 20.36 -28.94 28.40
C PHE A 78 19.34 -28.46 27.36
N SER A 79 18.06 -28.36 27.78
CA SER A 79 17.03 -27.66 27.00
C SER A 79 17.18 -26.12 27.17
N ARG A 80 16.41 -25.33 26.37
CA ARG A 80 16.35 -23.86 26.52
C ARG A 80 15.94 -23.43 27.93
N SER A 81 15.14 -24.26 28.62
CA SER A 81 14.78 -24.06 30.04
C SER A 81 15.86 -24.55 31.01
N PHE A 82 17.05 -24.90 30.52
CA PHE A 82 18.16 -25.49 31.31
C PHE A 82 17.78 -26.78 32.06
N LEU A 83 16.82 -27.53 31.56
CA LEU A 83 16.52 -28.86 32.07
C LEU A 83 17.51 -29.89 31.51
N PRO A 84 18.02 -30.84 32.32
CA PRO A 84 19.04 -31.79 31.86
C PRO A 84 18.45 -32.78 30.87
N LEU A 85 19.20 -33.04 29.78
CA LEU A 85 18.81 -33.99 28.72
C LEU A 85 19.51 -35.34 28.86
N ARG A 86 20.73 -35.40 29.40
CA ARG A 86 21.57 -36.58 29.49
C ARG A 86 21.55 -37.23 30.87
N GLU A 87 21.39 -38.57 30.93
CA GLU A 87 21.43 -39.33 32.18
C GLU A 87 22.81 -39.31 32.86
N SER A 88 23.89 -39.16 32.07
CA SER A 88 25.25 -39.03 32.56
C SER A 88 25.48 -37.88 33.53
N ASP A 89 24.64 -36.86 33.47
CA ASP A 89 24.74 -35.65 34.32
C ASP A 89 24.13 -35.84 35.71
N ARG A 90 23.44 -36.96 35.96
CA ARG A 90 22.68 -37.19 37.18
C ARG A 90 23.50 -36.96 38.45
N ASN A 91 24.66 -37.59 38.55
CA ASN A 91 25.46 -37.52 39.79
C ASN A 91 26.06 -36.12 40.01
N ARG A 92 26.42 -35.41 38.93
CA ARG A 92 26.94 -34.05 39.02
C ARG A 92 25.80 -33.09 39.42
N TRP A 93 24.63 -33.24 38.81
CA TRP A 93 23.45 -32.43 39.09
C TRP A 93 22.98 -32.59 40.57
N ALA A 94 22.91 -33.86 41.04
CA ALA A 94 22.55 -34.15 42.45
C ALA A 94 23.52 -33.53 43.45
N ARG A 95 24.86 -33.61 43.18
CA ARG A 95 25.85 -32.94 44.03
C ARG A 95 25.65 -31.43 44.11
N VAL A 96 25.33 -30.78 42.96
CA VAL A 96 25.05 -29.33 42.97
C VAL A 96 23.79 -29.02 43.75
N LYS A 97 22.73 -29.84 43.63
CA LYS A 97 21.48 -29.69 44.39
C LYS A 97 21.70 -29.76 45.91
N LEU A 98 22.58 -30.68 46.35
CA LEU A 98 22.94 -30.80 47.77
C LEU A 98 23.74 -29.58 48.25
N ALA A 99 24.72 -29.11 47.43
CA ALA A 99 25.52 -27.96 47.76
C ALA A 99 24.73 -26.66 47.84
N VAL A 100 23.73 -26.46 46.97
CA VAL A 100 22.82 -25.30 47.03
C VAL A 100 22.01 -25.27 48.33
N ASN A 101 21.67 -26.43 48.89
CA ASN A 101 20.92 -26.55 50.12
C ASN A 101 21.83 -26.60 51.37
N SER A 102 23.16 -26.57 51.22
CA SER A 102 24.10 -26.53 52.33
C SER A 102 24.40 -25.11 52.80
N MET A 103 24.92 -24.95 54.01
CA MET A 103 25.32 -23.62 54.53
C MET A 103 26.51 -23.00 53.82
N GLU A 104 27.28 -23.78 53.03
CA GLU A 104 28.44 -23.30 52.29
C GLU A 104 28.01 -22.60 50.98
N GLY A 105 26.80 -22.88 50.48
CA GLY A 105 26.33 -22.33 49.20
C GLY A 105 27.08 -22.84 47.95
N VAL A 106 26.85 -22.18 46.84
CA VAL A 106 27.58 -22.46 45.58
C VAL A 106 28.20 -21.17 45.04
N PRO A 107 29.38 -21.23 44.39
CA PRO A 107 29.99 -20.03 43.82
C PRO A 107 29.14 -19.42 42.70
N PRO A 108 29.21 -18.10 42.44
CA PRO A 108 28.52 -17.45 41.33
C PRO A 108 28.83 -18.11 40.00
N ILE A 109 27.85 -18.12 39.08
CA ILE A 109 28.03 -18.64 37.70
C ILE A 109 28.83 -17.63 36.86
N GLU A 110 29.32 -18.08 35.69
CA GLU A 110 29.94 -17.18 34.71
C GLU A 110 29.07 -17.08 33.45
N VAL A 111 28.82 -15.85 33.02
CA VAL A 111 27.94 -15.60 31.86
C VAL A 111 28.47 -14.49 30.95
N TYR A 112 28.18 -14.58 29.66
CA TYR A 112 28.22 -13.46 28.74
C TYR A 112 26.84 -12.81 28.62
N GLN A 113 26.80 -11.49 28.50
CA GLN A 113 25.56 -10.71 28.32
C GLN A 113 25.53 -10.05 26.95
N ILE A 114 24.46 -10.28 26.14
CA ILE A 114 24.16 -9.57 24.89
C ILE A 114 22.78 -8.93 25.05
N GLY A 115 22.72 -7.59 25.12
CA GLY A 115 21.47 -6.90 25.42
C GLY A 115 20.90 -7.32 26.78
N GLN A 116 19.69 -7.91 26.79
CA GLN A 116 19.03 -8.40 28.01
C GLN A 116 19.17 -9.92 28.21
N ALA A 117 19.85 -10.62 27.29
CA ALA A 117 19.98 -12.07 27.34
C ALA A 117 21.35 -12.53 27.82
N TYR A 118 21.39 -13.64 28.57
CA TYR A 118 22.61 -14.20 29.16
C TYR A 118 22.92 -15.58 28.60
N PHE A 119 24.24 -15.85 28.44
CA PHE A 119 24.79 -17.12 27.93
C PHE A 119 25.74 -17.71 28.96
N VAL A 120 25.44 -18.92 29.44
CA VAL A 120 26.23 -19.56 30.48
C VAL A 120 27.56 -20.05 29.91
N LYS A 121 28.64 -19.58 30.53
CA LYS A 121 30.01 -20.05 30.28
C LYS A 121 30.39 -21.17 31.27
N ASP A 122 30.13 -20.95 32.57
CA ASP A 122 30.26 -21.96 33.63
C ASP A 122 29.09 -21.90 34.61
N GLY A 123 28.70 -23.07 35.13
CA GLY A 123 27.63 -23.19 36.14
C GLY A 123 26.30 -23.73 35.59
N HIS A 124 26.24 -24.40 34.45
CA HIS A 124 25.02 -24.95 33.83
C HIS A 124 24.14 -25.74 34.80
N HIS A 125 24.75 -26.61 35.64
CA HIS A 125 23.98 -27.38 36.65
C HIS A 125 23.44 -26.48 37.75
N ARG A 126 24.13 -25.38 38.13
CA ARG A 126 23.67 -24.38 39.11
C ARG A 126 22.44 -23.67 38.57
N VAL A 127 22.43 -23.24 37.31
CA VAL A 127 21.26 -22.65 36.64
C VAL A 127 20.10 -23.66 36.60
N SER A 128 20.38 -24.92 36.24
CA SER A 128 19.37 -25.96 36.18
C SER A 128 18.70 -26.21 37.52
N VAL A 129 19.49 -26.29 38.59
CA VAL A 129 18.99 -26.49 39.96
C VAL A 129 18.20 -25.28 40.43
N ALA A 130 18.69 -24.06 40.23
CA ALA A 130 18.05 -22.82 40.62
C ALA A 130 16.66 -22.67 39.95
N ARG A 131 16.57 -22.92 38.62
CA ARG A 131 15.28 -22.93 37.90
C ARG A 131 14.29 -23.95 38.46
N LEU A 132 14.75 -25.17 38.71
CA LEU A 132 13.87 -26.20 39.27
C LEU A 132 13.38 -25.86 40.68
N SER A 133 14.21 -25.16 41.45
CA SER A 133 13.89 -24.70 42.80
C SER A 133 13.01 -23.44 42.81
N GLY A 134 12.64 -22.88 41.64
CA GLY A 134 11.81 -21.68 41.53
C GLY A 134 12.50 -20.38 41.94
N ALA A 135 13.84 -20.33 41.89
CA ALA A 135 14.57 -19.10 42.14
C ALA A 135 14.33 -18.10 41.00
N GLU A 136 14.12 -16.84 41.34
CA GLU A 136 13.92 -15.75 40.36
C GLU A 136 15.25 -15.17 39.88
N PHE A 137 16.27 -15.17 40.75
CA PHE A 137 17.60 -14.59 40.47
C PHE A 137 18.72 -15.58 40.81
N ILE A 138 19.87 -15.36 40.19
CA ILE A 138 21.10 -16.09 40.47
C ILE A 138 22.32 -15.16 40.44
N GLU A 139 23.26 -15.33 41.35
CA GLU A 139 24.52 -14.60 41.33
C GLU A 139 25.42 -15.03 40.16
N ALA A 140 25.92 -14.07 39.42
CA ALA A 140 26.74 -14.30 38.24
C ALA A 140 27.87 -13.29 38.09
N TYR A 141 29.02 -13.77 37.64
CA TYR A 141 30.03 -12.95 37.02
C TYR A 141 29.63 -12.69 35.57
N VAL A 142 29.23 -11.44 35.26
CA VAL A 142 28.76 -11.03 33.96
C VAL A 142 29.86 -10.37 33.16
N THR A 143 30.11 -10.86 31.95
CA THR A 143 30.95 -10.21 30.95
C THR A 143 30.07 -9.62 29.86
N PRO A 144 29.94 -8.28 29.77
CA PRO A 144 29.13 -7.64 28.73
C PRO A 144 29.79 -7.85 27.36
N VAL A 145 28.93 -8.04 26.35
CA VAL A 145 29.28 -8.11 24.92
C VAL A 145 28.60 -6.95 24.23
N GLN A 146 29.39 -6.08 23.65
CA GLN A 146 28.88 -4.95 22.87
C GLN A 146 28.40 -5.47 21.50
N ALA A 147 27.11 -5.37 21.24
CA ALA A 147 26.48 -5.67 19.95
C ALA A 147 25.76 -4.43 19.43
N ARG A 148 25.61 -4.31 18.10
CA ARG A 148 24.87 -3.20 17.49
C ARG A 148 23.36 -3.32 17.68
N VAL A 149 22.87 -4.54 17.90
CA VAL A 149 21.47 -4.86 18.12
C VAL A 149 21.31 -5.67 19.38
N ASP A 150 20.39 -5.25 20.25
CA ASP A 150 20.14 -5.92 21.51
C ASP A 150 19.35 -7.22 21.33
N LEU A 151 19.74 -8.26 22.09
CA LEU A 151 19.02 -9.53 22.17
C LEU A 151 18.04 -9.50 23.34
N SER A 152 16.80 -9.94 23.11
CA SER A 152 15.81 -10.19 24.16
C SER A 152 15.78 -11.67 24.54
N PRO A 153 15.50 -12.01 25.81
CA PRO A 153 15.28 -13.40 26.24
C PRO A 153 14.16 -14.11 25.49
N ASP A 154 13.16 -13.36 25.03
CA ASP A 154 11.96 -13.89 24.33
C ASP A 154 12.19 -14.11 22.84
N ASP A 155 13.32 -13.67 22.29
CA ASP A 155 13.61 -13.78 20.85
C ASP A 155 13.54 -15.23 20.37
N GLN A 156 12.76 -15.44 19.33
CA GLN A 156 12.68 -16.70 18.63
C GLN A 156 13.79 -16.81 17.54
N PRO A 157 14.07 -17.99 16.99
CA PRO A 157 15.09 -18.15 15.96
C PRO A 157 14.96 -17.18 14.77
N ARG A 158 13.72 -16.88 14.37
CA ARG A 158 13.43 -15.91 13.30
C ARG A 158 13.83 -14.48 13.69
N ASP A 159 13.56 -14.09 14.93
CA ASP A 159 13.89 -12.75 15.43
C ASP A 159 15.40 -12.55 15.48
N ILE A 160 16.15 -13.61 15.84
CA ILE A 160 17.60 -13.61 15.83
C ILE A 160 18.16 -13.45 14.41
N LEU A 161 17.54 -14.09 13.40
CA LEU A 161 17.93 -13.92 12.00
C LEU A 161 17.71 -12.48 11.54
N LEU A 162 16.55 -11.89 11.81
CA LEU A 162 16.22 -10.49 11.49
C LEU A 162 17.18 -9.51 12.18
N LYS A 163 17.46 -9.74 13.46
CA LYS A 163 18.44 -8.94 14.21
C LYS A 163 19.85 -9.07 13.65
N GLY A 164 20.22 -10.25 13.17
CA GLY A 164 21.50 -10.49 12.50
C GLY A 164 21.63 -9.70 11.20
N GLU A 165 20.63 -9.76 10.32
CA GLU A 165 20.60 -8.97 9.08
C GLU A 165 20.64 -7.46 9.38
N TYR A 166 19.91 -7.01 10.40
CA TYR A 166 19.92 -5.60 10.79
C TYR A 166 21.27 -5.17 11.38
N ALA A 167 21.94 -6.04 12.14
CA ALA A 167 23.29 -5.78 12.64
C ALA A 167 24.31 -5.66 11.49
N ASP A 168 24.19 -6.49 10.46
CA ASP A 168 25.02 -6.42 9.26
C ASP A 168 24.74 -5.16 8.44
N PHE A 169 23.46 -4.77 8.31
CA PHE A 169 23.05 -3.50 7.71
C PHE A 169 23.70 -2.30 8.43
N LEU A 170 23.60 -2.25 9.77
CA LEU A 170 24.21 -1.19 10.56
C LEU A 170 25.74 -1.19 10.47
N LYS A 171 26.37 -2.37 10.37
CA LYS A 171 27.82 -2.48 10.18
C LYS A 171 28.27 -1.92 8.83
N LYS A 172 27.53 -2.21 7.75
CA LYS A 172 27.83 -1.72 6.39
C LYS A 172 27.57 -0.22 6.25
N THR A 173 26.43 0.26 6.76
CA THR A 173 25.97 1.64 6.57
C THR A 173 26.48 2.61 7.62
N ARG A 174 26.88 2.12 8.80
CA ARG A 174 27.22 2.92 10.00
C ARG A 174 26.11 3.90 10.41
N LEU A 175 24.85 3.60 10.05
CA LEU A 175 23.73 4.49 10.26
C LEU A 175 23.46 4.78 11.75
N ASP A 176 23.71 3.79 12.61
CA ASP A 176 23.64 3.93 14.07
C ASP A 176 24.58 5.02 14.63
N ILE A 177 25.71 5.25 13.95
CA ILE A 177 26.69 6.29 14.30
C ILE A 177 26.40 7.60 13.58
N LEU A 178 26.08 7.51 12.27
CA LEU A 178 25.85 8.69 11.41
C LEU A 178 24.54 9.39 11.72
N LYS A 179 23.53 8.65 12.15
CA LYS A 179 22.17 9.15 12.50
C LYS A 179 21.69 8.49 13.80
N PRO A 180 22.21 8.91 14.95
CA PRO A 180 21.79 8.36 16.24
C PRO A 180 20.27 8.48 16.43
N GLY A 181 19.61 7.35 16.78
CA GLY A 181 18.16 7.28 16.95
C GLY A 181 17.38 6.92 15.68
N ALA A 182 18.04 6.71 14.53
CA ALA A 182 17.39 6.14 13.35
C ALA A 182 17.06 4.65 13.61
N ASP A 183 15.79 4.28 13.43
CA ASP A 183 15.31 2.90 13.56
C ASP A 183 14.76 2.44 12.20
N LEU A 184 15.51 1.55 11.54
CA LEU A 184 15.17 0.96 10.25
C LEU A 184 14.96 -0.54 10.35
N ARG A 185 14.49 -1.04 11.50
CA ARG A 185 14.18 -2.45 11.68
C ARG A 185 13.07 -2.87 10.71
N VAL A 186 13.22 -4.07 10.18
CA VAL A 186 12.30 -4.71 9.24
C VAL A 186 11.70 -5.98 9.86
N THR A 187 10.59 -6.46 9.31
CA THR A 187 9.91 -7.67 9.79
C THR A 187 10.04 -8.87 8.87
N GLU A 188 10.68 -8.71 7.72
CA GLU A 188 10.93 -9.78 6.75
C GLU A 188 12.42 -9.89 6.42
N LEU A 189 12.88 -11.14 6.22
CA LEU A 189 14.25 -11.42 5.84
C LEU A 189 14.53 -10.91 4.42
N GLY A 190 15.75 -10.40 4.19
CA GLY A 190 16.19 -9.88 2.90
C GLY A 190 15.91 -8.37 2.70
N MET A 191 15.00 -7.77 3.44
CA MET A 191 14.67 -6.35 3.30
C MET A 191 15.84 -5.40 3.64
N CYS A 192 16.75 -5.81 4.52
CA CYS A 192 17.95 -5.03 4.80
C CYS A 192 18.88 -4.93 3.58
N ASP A 193 18.98 -5.96 2.76
CA ASP A 193 19.77 -5.92 1.52
C ASP A 193 19.12 -5.00 0.47
N GLU A 194 17.79 -4.96 0.40
CA GLU A 194 17.05 -4.01 -0.47
C GLU A 194 17.32 -2.56 -0.06
N LEU A 195 17.37 -2.26 1.25
CA LEU A 195 17.75 -0.91 1.71
C LEU A 195 19.17 -0.53 1.27
N ILE A 196 20.11 -1.48 1.33
CA ILE A 196 21.49 -1.26 0.86
C ILE A 196 21.49 -0.98 -0.64
N GLU A 197 20.69 -1.70 -1.42
CA GLU A 197 20.55 -1.46 -2.86
C GLU A 197 19.97 -0.07 -3.16
N HIS A 198 18.94 0.36 -2.43
CA HIS A 198 18.40 1.72 -2.55
C HIS A 198 19.49 2.78 -2.29
N ILE A 199 20.34 2.58 -1.28
CA ILE A 199 21.44 3.48 -0.98
C ILE A 199 22.48 3.49 -2.11
N HIS A 200 22.83 2.33 -2.69
CA HIS A 200 23.77 2.26 -3.81
C HIS A 200 23.24 2.92 -5.07
N VAL A 201 21.96 2.70 -5.40
CA VAL A 201 21.30 3.39 -6.51
C VAL A 201 21.32 4.90 -6.29
N HIS A 202 21.02 5.34 -5.07
CA HIS A 202 21.10 6.75 -4.70
C HIS A 202 22.50 7.32 -4.83
N GLN A 203 23.51 6.59 -4.33
CA GLN A 203 24.93 6.94 -4.46
C GLN A 203 25.34 7.16 -5.92
N TYR A 204 24.91 6.26 -6.80
CA TYR A 204 25.19 6.37 -8.23
C TYR A 204 24.61 7.66 -8.82
N TYR A 205 23.34 7.96 -8.59
CA TYR A 205 22.71 9.18 -9.10
C TYR A 205 23.30 10.46 -8.53
N MET A 206 23.65 10.48 -7.24
CA MET A 206 24.39 11.59 -6.65
C MET A 206 25.73 11.81 -7.35
N GLY A 207 26.46 10.73 -7.65
CA GLY A 207 27.74 10.80 -8.37
C GLY A 207 27.58 11.39 -9.78
N VAL A 208 26.53 11.00 -10.50
CA VAL A 208 26.20 11.54 -11.84
C VAL A 208 25.88 13.04 -11.76
N GLU A 209 25.02 13.43 -10.82
CA GLU A 209 24.58 14.81 -10.63
C GLU A 209 25.74 15.74 -10.23
N GLN A 210 26.52 15.31 -9.21
CA GLN A 210 27.63 16.08 -8.65
C GLN A 210 28.93 15.96 -9.48
N LYS A 211 28.95 15.09 -10.51
CA LYS A 211 30.12 14.80 -11.36
C LYS A 211 31.39 14.45 -10.56
N ARG A 212 31.22 13.71 -9.44
CA ARG A 212 32.31 13.22 -8.58
C ARG A 212 31.98 11.85 -8.00
N ALA A 213 33.00 11.14 -7.52
CA ALA A 213 32.79 9.96 -6.70
C ALA A 213 32.21 10.37 -5.33
N VAL A 214 31.07 9.79 -4.95
CA VAL A 214 30.41 10.05 -3.67
C VAL A 214 30.78 8.92 -2.70
N PRO A 215 31.35 9.22 -1.52
CA PRO A 215 31.59 8.21 -0.48
C PRO A 215 30.27 7.55 -0.04
N PHE A 216 30.31 6.25 0.27
CA PHE A 216 29.10 5.52 0.66
C PHE A 216 28.42 6.09 1.91
N GLU A 217 29.21 6.49 2.93
CA GLU A 217 28.69 7.10 4.15
C GLU A 217 27.96 8.44 3.87
N GLU A 218 28.45 9.24 2.93
CA GLU A 218 27.78 10.47 2.49
C GLU A 218 26.44 10.14 1.82
N ALA A 219 26.41 9.11 0.97
CA ALA A 219 25.19 8.64 0.33
C ALA A 219 24.17 8.10 1.34
N VAL A 220 24.61 7.38 2.37
CA VAL A 220 23.74 6.89 3.48
C VAL A 220 23.03 8.05 4.16
N VAL A 221 23.77 9.09 4.55
CA VAL A 221 23.21 10.25 5.25
C VAL A 221 22.23 11.00 4.36
N HIS A 222 22.63 11.26 3.10
CA HIS A 222 21.78 11.98 2.16
C HIS A 222 20.51 11.19 1.82
N TRP A 223 20.61 9.88 1.54
CA TRP A 223 19.47 9.02 1.29
C TRP A 223 18.49 9.00 2.48
N TYR A 224 19.03 8.87 3.71
CA TYR A 224 18.21 8.87 4.91
C TYR A 224 17.40 10.16 5.07
N ASP A 225 18.03 11.33 4.87
CA ASP A 225 17.39 12.63 5.07
C ASP A 225 16.44 13.01 3.94
N THR A 226 16.77 12.66 2.68
CA THR A 226 16.04 13.14 1.49
C THR A 226 15.01 12.15 0.94
N TYR A 227 15.19 10.84 1.18
CA TYR A 227 14.28 9.81 0.68
C TYR A 227 13.57 9.05 1.80
N TYR A 228 14.30 8.41 2.70
CA TYR A 228 13.70 7.57 3.73
C TYR A 228 12.83 8.38 4.70
N LYS A 229 13.39 9.41 5.33
CA LYS A 229 12.73 10.19 6.37
C LYS A 229 11.44 10.89 5.90
N PRO A 230 11.40 11.55 4.71
CA PRO A 230 10.15 12.13 4.19
C PRO A 230 9.06 11.09 3.98
N ILE A 231 9.41 9.91 3.42
CA ILE A 231 8.43 8.82 3.19
C ILE A 231 7.95 8.25 4.53
N ALA A 232 8.84 8.02 5.49
CA ALA A 232 8.46 7.57 6.83
C ALA A 232 7.56 8.60 7.55
N GLN A 233 7.80 9.90 7.36
CA GLN A 233 6.92 10.96 7.86
C GLN A 233 5.53 10.92 7.20
N LEU A 234 5.45 10.70 5.90
CA LEU A 234 4.20 10.53 5.17
C LEU A 234 3.40 9.33 5.71
N ILE A 235 4.07 8.19 5.91
CA ILE A 235 3.47 6.97 6.48
C ILE A 235 2.84 7.27 7.85
N ARG A 236 3.52 8.04 8.71
CA ARG A 236 3.02 8.47 10.02
C ARG A 236 1.85 9.43 9.90
N GLN A 237 1.98 10.49 9.10
CA GLN A 237 0.95 11.52 8.93
C GLN A 237 -0.36 10.96 8.40
N GLN A 238 -0.28 10.02 7.47
CA GLN A 238 -1.45 9.34 6.90
C GLN A 238 -1.91 8.13 7.71
N ASN A 239 -1.23 7.83 8.84
CA ASN A 239 -1.58 6.73 9.74
C ASN A 239 -1.67 5.35 9.04
N ILE A 240 -0.80 5.13 8.02
CA ILE A 240 -0.85 3.96 7.14
C ILE A 240 -0.58 2.65 7.91
N LEU A 241 0.29 2.69 8.91
CA LEU A 241 0.66 1.53 9.72
C LEU A 241 -0.53 0.83 10.40
N GLN A 242 -1.63 1.54 10.68
CA GLN A 242 -2.83 0.93 11.26
C GLN A 242 -3.47 -0.12 10.35
N ASP A 243 -3.32 0.00 9.04
CA ASP A 243 -3.83 -0.95 8.08
C ASP A 243 -2.91 -2.20 7.92
N PHE A 244 -1.69 -2.15 8.48
CA PHE A 244 -0.66 -3.20 8.36
C PHE A 244 -0.15 -3.67 9.73
N PRO A 245 -0.96 -4.42 10.49
CA PRO A 245 -0.58 -4.85 11.83
C PRO A 245 0.69 -5.71 11.83
N GLY A 246 1.60 -5.44 12.75
CA GLY A 246 2.87 -6.16 12.89
C GLY A 246 3.96 -5.78 11.89
N ARG A 247 3.78 -4.70 11.13
CA ARG A 247 4.78 -4.16 10.21
C ARG A 247 5.46 -2.92 10.77
N THR A 248 6.63 -2.58 10.23
CA THR A 248 7.36 -1.35 10.57
C THR A 248 7.19 -0.27 9.51
N GLU A 249 7.57 0.96 9.83
CA GLU A 249 7.64 2.04 8.84
C GLU A 249 8.62 1.71 7.70
N THR A 250 9.68 0.98 8.02
CA THR A 250 10.68 0.57 7.04
C THR A 250 10.14 -0.47 6.07
N ASP A 251 9.33 -1.43 6.54
CA ASP A 251 8.63 -2.36 5.65
C ASP A 251 7.75 -1.59 4.66
N LEU A 252 6.97 -0.63 5.16
CA LEU A 252 6.10 0.17 4.31
C LEU A 252 6.87 1.11 3.37
N TYR A 253 8.02 1.64 3.79
CA TYR A 253 8.91 2.39 2.90
C TYR A 253 9.33 1.54 1.69
N ILE A 254 9.81 0.32 1.93
CA ILE A 254 10.23 -0.60 0.86
C ILE A 254 9.04 -0.94 -0.06
N TRP A 255 7.91 -1.31 0.49
CA TRP A 255 6.72 -1.64 -0.30
C TRP A 255 6.19 -0.47 -1.10
N LEU A 256 6.18 0.74 -0.54
CA LEU A 256 5.76 1.95 -1.26
C LEU A 256 6.67 2.26 -2.43
N THR A 257 7.99 2.18 -2.24
CA THR A 257 8.95 2.45 -3.32
C THR A 257 8.90 1.41 -4.43
N GLN A 258 8.76 0.11 -4.10
CA GLN A 258 8.56 -0.97 -5.06
C GLN A 258 7.24 -0.80 -5.83
N HIS A 259 6.16 -0.49 -5.11
CA HIS A 259 4.85 -0.28 -5.72
C HIS A 259 4.85 0.95 -6.64
N GLN A 260 5.51 2.03 -6.24
CA GLN A 260 5.68 3.23 -7.07
C GLN A 260 6.44 2.91 -8.37
N SER A 261 7.52 2.13 -8.29
CA SER A 261 8.27 1.70 -9.47
C SER A 261 7.41 0.86 -10.41
N THR A 262 6.67 -0.11 -9.87
CA THR A 262 5.74 -0.94 -10.63
C THR A 262 4.65 -0.11 -11.31
N LEU A 263 4.08 0.88 -10.61
CA LEU A 263 3.09 1.79 -11.17
C LEU A 263 3.70 2.65 -12.30
N LYS A 264 4.91 3.16 -12.11
CA LYS A 264 5.63 3.93 -13.14
C LYS A 264 5.83 3.12 -14.42
N GLU A 265 6.26 1.86 -14.30
CA GLU A 265 6.42 0.96 -15.46
C GLU A 265 5.08 0.67 -16.16
N GLN A 266 4.02 0.43 -15.38
CA GLN A 266 2.71 0.11 -15.94
C GLN A 266 2.00 1.29 -16.57
N LEU A 267 2.17 2.48 -16.02
CA LEU A 267 1.44 3.69 -16.43
C LEU A 267 2.24 4.52 -17.45
N GLY A 268 3.58 4.42 -17.45
CA GLY A 268 4.47 5.21 -18.29
C GLY A 268 4.73 6.64 -17.78
N TRP A 269 4.33 6.97 -16.54
CA TRP A 269 4.62 8.25 -15.86
C TRP A 269 4.83 8.09 -14.37
N ASP A 270 5.37 9.14 -13.73
CA ASP A 270 5.60 9.16 -12.29
C ASP A 270 4.30 9.33 -11.49
N VAL A 271 4.09 8.47 -10.50
CA VAL A 271 2.96 8.54 -9.55
C VAL A 271 3.45 9.16 -8.25
N SER A 272 2.69 10.11 -7.70
CA SER A 272 3.03 10.70 -6.39
C SER A 272 2.95 9.65 -5.27
N LEU A 273 3.77 9.82 -4.25
CA LEU A 273 3.81 8.92 -3.08
C LEU A 273 2.45 8.82 -2.38
N ASP A 274 1.69 9.91 -2.30
CA ASP A 274 0.35 9.92 -1.70
C ASP A 274 -0.64 9.02 -2.45
N ARG A 275 -0.60 9.05 -3.78
CA ARG A 275 -1.45 8.18 -4.62
C ARG A 275 -1.01 6.72 -4.52
N THR A 276 0.30 6.48 -4.50
CA THR A 276 0.87 5.14 -4.32
C THR A 276 0.47 4.56 -2.97
N ALA A 277 0.55 5.33 -1.90
CA ALA A 277 0.18 4.91 -0.55
C ALA A 277 -1.31 4.56 -0.45
N ARG A 278 -2.20 5.36 -1.03
CA ARG A 278 -3.64 5.09 -1.07
C ARG A 278 -3.97 3.82 -1.84
N ASP A 279 -3.34 3.60 -2.99
CA ASP A 279 -3.55 2.39 -3.79
C ASP A 279 -3.04 1.14 -3.07
N LEU A 280 -1.86 1.19 -2.44
CA LEU A 280 -1.32 0.11 -1.62
C LEU A 280 -2.28 -0.28 -0.48
N ARG A 281 -2.83 0.72 0.24
CA ARG A 281 -3.84 0.48 1.29
C ARG A 281 -5.09 -0.21 0.75
N ARG A 282 -5.60 0.23 -0.40
CA ARG A 282 -6.79 -0.38 -1.03
C ARG A 282 -6.53 -1.82 -1.45
N GLN A 283 -5.40 -2.09 -2.09
CA GLN A 283 -5.02 -3.45 -2.49
C GLN A 283 -4.91 -4.38 -1.28
N PHE A 284 -4.30 -3.93 -0.19
CA PHE A 284 -4.17 -4.72 1.03
C PHE A 284 -5.53 -5.00 1.68
N ARG A 285 -6.40 -3.99 1.79
CA ARG A 285 -7.77 -4.16 2.32
C ARG A 285 -8.60 -5.12 1.46
N GLN A 286 -8.49 -5.06 0.14
CA GLN A 286 -9.15 -5.99 -0.78
C GLN A 286 -8.61 -7.41 -0.66
N SER A 287 -7.29 -7.58 -0.54
CA SER A 287 -6.64 -8.88 -0.33
C SER A 287 -7.09 -9.52 0.99
N THR A 288 -7.15 -8.77 2.07
CA THR A 288 -7.60 -9.24 3.39
C THR A 288 -9.09 -9.61 3.36
N ARG A 289 -9.94 -8.79 2.72
CA ARG A 289 -11.37 -9.11 2.52
C ARG A 289 -11.55 -10.37 1.66
N SER A 290 -10.74 -10.57 0.61
CA SER A 290 -10.84 -11.76 -0.24
C SER A 290 -10.45 -13.03 0.49
N PHE A 291 -9.52 -12.97 1.45
CA PHE A 291 -9.16 -14.11 2.29
C PHE A 291 -10.33 -14.53 3.21
N PHE A 292 -10.97 -13.59 3.88
CA PHE A 292 -12.17 -13.87 4.69
C PHE A 292 -13.39 -14.24 3.82
N ARG A 293 -13.48 -13.72 2.61
CA ARG A 293 -14.52 -14.02 1.62
C ARG A 293 -14.41 -15.47 1.11
N ARG A 294 -13.21 -16.03 0.88
CA ARG A 294 -13.02 -17.43 0.48
C ARG A 294 -13.51 -18.45 1.51
N ILE A 295 -13.59 -18.08 2.78
CA ILE A 295 -14.13 -18.94 3.85
C ILE A 295 -15.68 -18.85 3.90
N GLY A 296 -16.29 -17.73 3.46
CA GLY A 296 -17.74 -17.50 3.44
C GLY A 296 -18.44 -17.68 2.08
N GLU A 297 -17.69 -17.70 0.99
CA GLU A 297 -18.17 -17.46 -0.38
C GLU A 297 -18.85 -18.63 -1.10
N ARG A 298 -18.95 -19.81 -0.53
CA ARG A 298 -19.74 -20.88 -1.18
C ARG A 298 -21.26 -20.70 -1.09
N LEU A 299 -21.75 -19.73 -0.33
CA LEU A 299 -23.18 -19.49 -0.10
C LEU A 299 -23.67 -18.06 -0.48
N PHE A 300 -22.78 -17.08 -0.68
CA PHE A 300 -23.16 -15.67 -0.87
C PHE A 300 -23.04 -15.13 -2.31
N ASP A 301 -22.31 -15.82 -3.19
CA ASP A 301 -22.05 -15.39 -4.59
C ASP A 301 -23.30 -15.38 -5.50
N LEU A 302 -24.43 -15.83 -5.00
CA LEU A 302 -25.68 -15.88 -5.76
C LEU A 302 -26.64 -14.70 -5.47
N MET A 303 -26.34 -13.86 -4.46
CA MET A 303 -27.31 -12.86 -3.97
C MET A 303 -26.86 -11.40 -3.89
N ILE A 304 -25.59 -11.07 -4.10
CA ILE A 304 -25.17 -9.66 -4.09
C ILE A 304 -24.62 -9.30 -5.47
N PRO A 305 -25.33 -8.48 -6.24
CA PRO A 305 -24.76 -7.91 -7.46
C PRO A 305 -23.52 -7.09 -7.10
N ASP A 306 -22.50 -7.07 -7.98
CA ASP A 306 -21.28 -6.23 -7.94
C ASP A 306 -21.57 -4.71 -7.74
N GLU A 307 -22.79 -4.34 -7.46
CA GLU A 307 -23.36 -2.99 -7.39
C GLU A 307 -23.17 -2.27 -6.05
N LEU A 308 -22.65 -2.96 -5.02
CA LEU A 308 -22.46 -2.40 -3.67
C LEU A 308 -21.00 -2.01 -3.37
N GLU A 309 -20.09 -2.05 -4.36
CA GLU A 309 -18.78 -1.45 -4.19
C GLU A 309 -18.86 0.07 -4.28
N ASP A 310 -18.43 0.74 -3.21
CA ASP A 310 -18.45 2.17 -2.98
C ASP A 310 -17.89 2.97 -4.17
N SER A 311 -18.77 3.68 -4.87
CA SER A 311 -18.34 4.78 -5.74
C SER A 311 -17.92 5.95 -4.82
N LEU A 312 -16.85 6.65 -5.18
CA LEU A 312 -16.42 7.86 -4.48
C LEU A 312 -17.60 8.82 -4.26
N GLU A 313 -17.59 9.52 -3.13
CA GLU A 313 -18.53 10.61 -2.91
C GLU A 313 -18.35 11.72 -3.96
N PRO A 314 -19.42 12.41 -4.37
CA PRO A 314 -19.32 13.50 -5.32
C PRO A 314 -18.29 14.54 -4.89
N GLY A 315 -17.33 14.85 -5.78
CA GLY A 315 -16.25 15.81 -5.53
C GLY A 315 -15.08 15.29 -4.69
N GLU A 316 -15.07 14.05 -4.25
CA GLU A 316 -13.96 13.47 -3.51
C GLU A 316 -12.67 13.45 -4.34
N TRP A 317 -12.75 13.09 -5.64
CA TRP A 317 -11.63 13.11 -6.57
C TRP A 317 -10.93 14.48 -6.65
N ARG A 318 -11.71 15.57 -6.54
CA ARG A 318 -11.19 16.92 -6.57
C ARG A 318 -10.53 17.31 -5.25
N ARG A 319 -11.20 17.04 -4.11
CA ARG A 319 -10.67 17.31 -2.78
C ARG A 319 -9.34 16.62 -2.51
N GLU A 320 -9.15 15.44 -3.07
CA GLU A 320 -7.89 14.70 -2.98
C GLU A 320 -6.75 15.28 -3.84
N ARG A 321 -7.06 16.16 -4.80
CA ARG A 321 -6.11 16.70 -5.77
C ARG A 321 -5.77 18.17 -5.58
N LEU A 322 -6.52 18.87 -4.76
CA LEU A 322 -6.19 20.23 -4.34
C LEU A 322 -4.96 20.19 -3.43
N ASP A 323 -3.78 20.15 -4.06
CA ASP A 323 -2.52 20.44 -3.41
C ASP A 323 -2.46 21.97 -3.18
N PRO A 324 -2.23 22.48 -1.94
CA PRO A 324 -2.15 23.91 -1.63
C PRO A 324 -1.15 24.68 -2.49
N HIS A 325 -0.27 24.00 -3.22
CA HIS A 325 0.78 24.62 -4.04
C HIS A 325 0.51 24.58 -5.56
N ARG A 326 -0.68 24.06 -6.01
CA ARG A 326 -1.03 23.94 -7.44
C ARG A 326 -2.50 24.29 -7.71
N GLU A 327 -2.91 25.46 -7.29
CA GLU A 327 -4.31 25.91 -7.44
C GLU A 327 -4.76 26.13 -8.90
N ASP A 328 -3.83 26.20 -9.86
CA ASP A 328 -4.14 26.67 -11.22
C ASP A 328 -4.51 25.57 -12.23
N ARG A 329 -4.35 24.27 -11.91
CA ARG A 329 -4.54 23.17 -12.89
C ARG A 329 -5.27 21.99 -12.30
N LEU A 330 -6.38 21.58 -12.94
CA LEU A 330 -7.14 20.38 -12.54
C LEU A 330 -6.68 19.12 -13.25
N PHE A 331 -6.14 19.21 -14.46
CA PHE A 331 -5.82 18.08 -15.33
C PHE A 331 -4.33 18.03 -15.64
N ASP A 332 -3.53 17.47 -14.72
CA ASP A 332 -2.09 17.25 -14.94
C ASP A 332 -1.82 15.96 -15.72
N ARG A 333 -2.71 14.97 -15.61
CA ARG A 333 -2.55 13.64 -16.22
C ARG A 333 -3.83 13.20 -16.89
N ILE A 334 -3.77 12.98 -18.19
CA ILE A 334 -4.91 12.60 -19.01
C ILE A 334 -4.68 11.18 -19.52
N LEU A 335 -5.65 10.30 -19.34
CA LEU A 335 -5.65 8.95 -19.91
C LEU A 335 -6.54 8.93 -21.14
N VAL A 336 -6.04 8.48 -22.30
CA VAL A 336 -6.86 8.25 -23.48
C VAL A 336 -6.82 6.78 -23.90
N THR A 337 -7.99 6.21 -24.21
CA THR A 337 -8.06 4.85 -24.74
C THR A 337 -7.83 4.82 -26.24
N VAL A 338 -6.92 3.94 -26.68
CA VAL A 338 -6.58 3.74 -28.09
C VAL A 338 -7.21 2.43 -28.56
N THR A 339 -7.95 2.46 -29.68
CA THR A 339 -8.70 1.27 -30.16
C THR A 339 -7.88 0.33 -31.05
N GLY A 340 -6.71 0.76 -31.52
CA GLY A 340 -5.87 0.01 -32.45
C GLY A 340 -6.44 -0.10 -33.88
N ARG A 341 -7.58 0.52 -34.18
CA ARG A 341 -8.15 0.56 -35.54
C ARG A 341 -7.43 1.62 -36.38
N LYS A 342 -7.06 1.27 -37.60
CA LYS A 342 -6.42 2.22 -38.52
C LYS A 342 -7.31 3.46 -38.74
N GLY A 343 -6.72 4.65 -38.55
CA GLY A 343 -7.42 5.93 -38.70
C GLY A 343 -8.35 6.35 -37.59
N ASP A 344 -8.38 5.61 -36.48
CA ASP A 344 -9.29 5.90 -35.34
C ASP A 344 -8.59 6.67 -34.21
N TRP A 345 -8.16 7.91 -34.51
CA TRP A 345 -7.37 8.75 -33.62
C TRP A 345 -8.13 9.95 -33.03
N VAL A 346 -9.43 10.09 -33.30
CA VAL A 346 -10.22 11.26 -32.90
C VAL A 346 -10.18 11.52 -31.40
N ALA A 347 -10.29 10.45 -30.58
CA ALA A 347 -10.19 10.61 -29.12
C ALA A 347 -8.76 11.01 -28.70
N THR A 348 -7.73 10.48 -29.35
CA THR A 348 -6.34 10.84 -29.10
C THR A 348 -6.05 12.27 -29.49
N ASP A 349 -6.49 12.71 -30.66
CA ASP A 349 -6.32 14.09 -31.13
C ASP A 349 -7.03 15.09 -30.20
N THR A 350 -8.26 14.75 -29.76
CA THR A 350 -8.98 15.52 -28.74
C THR A 350 -8.22 15.57 -27.40
N ALA A 351 -7.67 14.44 -26.95
CA ALA A 351 -6.90 14.38 -25.70
C ALA A 351 -5.59 15.17 -25.81
N ILE A 352 -4.94 15.19 -26.97
CA ILE A 352 -3.75 16.02 -27.24
C ILE A 352 -4.10 17.51 -27.15
N ASP A 353 -5.23 17.95 -27.73
CA ASP A 353 -5.67 19.34 -27.63
C ASP A 353 -5.95 19.77 -26.19
N ILE A 354 -6.59 18.90 -25.39
CA ILE A 354 -6.79 19.17 -23.96
C ILE A 354 -5.45 19.20 -23.24
N ALA A 355 -4.59 18.20 -23.44
CA ALA A 355 -3.29 18.11 -22.79
C ALA A 355 -2.42 19.34 -23.09
N ARG A 356 -2.49 19.88 -24.31
CA ARG A 356 -1.80 21.13 -24.66
C ARG A 356 -2.35 22.35 -23.95
N ARG A 357 -3.70 22.49 -23.83
CA ARG A 357 -4.35 23.60 -23.09
C ARG A 357 -4.03 23.57 -21.60
N GLU A 358 -3.91 22.35 -21.05
CA GLU A 358 -3.66 22.12 -19.62
C GLU A 358 -2.16 21.94 -19.28
N GLU A 359 -1.28 21.88 -20.29
CA GLU A 359 0.13 21.51 -20.13
C GLU A 359 0.30 20.15 -19.40
N ALA A 360 -0.60 19.22 -19.70
CA ALA A 360 -0.73 17.93 -19.04
C ALA A 360 0.09 16.83 -19.72
N GLN A 361 0.40 15.79 -18.96
CA GLN A 361 0.96 14.55 -19.51
C GLN A 361 -0.16 13.66 -20.07
N LEU A 362 0.06 13.07 -21.25
CA LEU A 362 -0.91 12.22 -21.91
C LEU A 362 -0.48 10.74 -21.87
N GLY A 363 -1.28 9.89 -21.25
CA GLY A 363 -1.12 8.44 -21.27
C GLY A 363 -2.08 7.80 -22.26
N GLY A 364 -1.56 7.10 -23.26
CA GLY A 364 -2.34 6.21 -24.12
C GLY A 364 -2.52 4.85 -23.45
N LEU A 365 -3.70 4.24 -23.62
CA LEU A 365 -3.98 2.89 -23.13
C LEU A 365 -4.56 2.04 -24.26
N PHE A 366 -3.83 1.00 -24.67
CA PHE A 366 -4.33 -0.05 -25.53
C PHE A 366 -4.56 -1.33 -24.72
N VAL A 367 -5.76 -1.93 -24.78
CA VAL A 367 -6.09 -3.14 -24.03
C VAL A 367 -6.35 -4.30 -24.97
N ILE A 368 -5.55 -5.35 -24.82
CA ILE A 368 -5.71 -6.63 -25.52
C ILE A 368 -6.73 -7.48 -24.73
N ARG A 369 -7.78 -7.96 -25.40
CA ARG A 369 -8.81 -8.80 -24.78
C ARG A 369 -8.31 -10.22 -24.51
N GLU A 370 -8.77 -10.84 -23.42
CA GLU A 370 -8.47 -12.24 -23.10
C GLU A 370 -9.06 -13.25 -24.09
N ASP A 371 -10.13 -12.89 -24.81
CA ASP A 371 -10.91 -13.80 -25.69
C ASP A 371 -10.20 -14.19 -27.01
N GLY A 372 -8.89 -13.98 -27.09
CA GLY A 372 -8.05 -14.56 -28.15
C GLY A 372 -8.36 -14.10 -29.58
N GLN A 373 -9.23 -13.11 -29.82
CA GLN A 373 -9.26 -12.43 -31.09
C GLN A 373 -7.97 -11.61 -31.23
N LYS A 374 -6.96 -12.27 -31.78
CA LYS A 374 -5.76 -11.64 -32.34
C LYS A 374 -6.24 -10.80 -33.55
N ASP A 375 -6.83 -9.65 -33.30
CA ASP A 375 -6.67 -8.57 -34.24
C ASP A 375 -5.15 -8.37 -34.30
N ALA A 376 -4.54 -8.61 -35.46
CA ALA A 376 -3.11 -8.51 -35.66
C ALA A 376 -2.69 -7.03 -35.61
N VAL A 377 -2.93 -6.37 -34.48
CA VAL A 377 -2.51 -5.00 -34.24
C VAL A 377 -1.02 -5.05 -33.92
N ASN A 378 -0.23 -4.43 -34.76
CA ASN A 378 1.19 -4.25 -34.50
C ASN A 378 1.34 -3.21 -33.37
N VAL A 379 1.57 -3.67 -32.15
CA VAL A 379 1.69 -2.83 -30.96
C VAL A 379 2.82 -1.80 -31.09
N ASP A 380 3.94 -2.17 -31.71
CA ASP A 380 5.08 -1.25 -31.87
C ASP A 380 4.78 -0.15 -32.92
N GLU A 381 4.00 -0.46 -33.94
CA GLU A 381 3.52 0.54 -34.90
C GLU A 381 2.52 1.49 -34.24
N LEU A 382 1.59 0.95 -33.45
CA LEU A 382 0.61 1.72 -32.72
C LEU A 382 1.27 2.68 -31.72
N ARG A 383 2.31 2.20 -31.00
CA ARG A 383 3.09 3.02 -30.07
C ARG A 383 3.80 4.16 -30.79
N ARG A 384 4.51 3.85 -31.85
CA ARG A 384 5.21 4.87 -32.65
C ARG A 384 4.26 5.92 -33.21
N GLU A 385 3.09 5.51 -33.72
CA GLU A 385 2.10 6.45 -34.26
C GLU A 385 1.51 7.33 -33.13
N PHE A 386 1.19 6.77 -31.98
CA PHE A 386 0.71 7.53 -30.82
C PHE A 386 1.74 8.57 -30.37
N GLU A 387 2.99 8.16 -30.17
CA GLU A 387 4.08 9.04 -29.72
C GLU A 387 4.37 10.14 -30.76
N ALA A 388 4.37 9.80 -32.05
CA ALA A 388 4.52 10.79 -33.13
C ALA A 388 3.39 11.84 -33.12
N ARG A 389 2.14 11.44 -32.89
CA ARG A 389 1.00 12.36 -32.75
C ARG A 389 1.16 13.27 -31.54
N CYS A 390 1.55 12.74 -30.39
CA CYS A 390 1.82 13.52 -29.19
C CYS A 390 2.93 14.55 -29.45
N GLN A 391 4.03 14.12 -30.04
CA GLN A 391 5.16 15.00 -30.37
C GLN A 391 4.75 16.11 -31.35
N ASN A 392 4.00 15.78 -32.41
CA ASN A 392 3.47 16.76 -33.35
C ASN A 392 2.49 17.75 -32.70
N GLY A 393 1.74 17.32 -31.68
CA GLY A 393 0.87 18.16 -30.88
C GLY A 393 1.58 18.96 -29.80
N GLY A 394 2.89 18.81 -29.62
CA GLY A 394 3.68 19.47 -28.58
C GLY A 394 3.39 18.95 -27.15
N VAL A 395 2.94 17.70 -27.02
CA VAL A 395 2.55 17.09 -25.75
C VAL A 395 3.47 15.89 -25.43
N SER A 396 3.86 15.75 -24.18
CA SER A 396 4.55 14.54 -23.72
C SER A 396 3.55 13.41 -23.53
N GLY A 397 3.74 12.29 -24.25
CA GLY A 397 2.83 11.16 -24.16
C GLY A 397 3.49 9.82 -24.40
N SER A 398 3.00 8.76 -23.74
CA SER A 398 3.46 7.38 -23.92
C SER A 398 2.26 6.43 -24.03
N LEU A 399 2.42 5.32 -24.79
CA LEU A 399 1.38 4.29 -24.95
C LEU A 399 1.70 3.08 -24.08
N ALA A 400 0.84 2.82 -23.11
CA ALA A 400 0.86 1.61 -22.32
C ALA A 400 -0.05 0.53 -22.93
N VAL A 401 0.39 -0.73 -22.84
CA VAL A 401 -0.37 -1.90 -23.31
C VAL A 401 -0.72 -2.76 -22.10
N ALA A 402 -1.97 -3.16 -22.00
CA ALA A 402 -2.43 -4.04 -20.93
C ALA A 402 -3.25 -5.19 -21.53
N GLN A 403 -3.32 -6.32 -20.82
CA GLN A 403 -4.14 -7.47 -21.22
C GLN A 403 -5.22 -7.75 -20.17
N GLY A 404 -6.47 -7.94 -20.60
CA GLY A 404 -7.57 -8.28 -19.70
C GLY A 404 -8.90 -7.61 -20.01
N ASN A 405 -9.73 -7.44 -18.97
CA ASN A 405 -11.02 -6.76 -19.09
C ASN A 405 -10.85 -5.25 -19.21
N ILE A 406 -11.27 -4.70 -20.36
CA ILE A 406 -11.11 -3.29 -20.72
C ILE A 406 -11.68 -2.35 -19.65
N ALA A 407 -12.90 -2.60 -19.19
CA ALA A 407 -13.58 -1.72 -18.24
C ALA A 407 -12.89 -1.71 -16.86
N ARG A 408 -12.40 -2.86 -16.42
CA ARG A 408 -11.66 -2.99 -15.19
C ARG A 408 -10.32 -2.25 -15.25
N ILE A 409 -9.55 -2.46 -16.32
CA ILE A 409 -8.24 -1.84 -16.49
C ILE A 409 -8.36 -0.32 -16.58
N ILE A 410 -9.37 0.21 -17.31
CA ILE A 410 -9.61 1.66 -17.38
C ILE A 410 -9.96 2.21 -16.00
N ALA A 411 -10.83 1.53 -15.25
CA ALA A 411 -11.21 1.96 -13.90
C ALA A 411 -10.03 1.95 -12.92
N GLU A 412 -9.18 0.92 -12.96
CA GLU A 412 -7.96 0.85 -12.14
C GLU A 412 -7.01 2.00 -12.47
N ARG A 413 -6.80 2.31 -13.75
CA ARG A 413 -5.90 3.39 -14.19
C ARG A 413 -6.46 4.79 -13.95
N SER A 414 -7.79 4.94 -13.91
CA SER A 414 -8.42 6.24 -13.62
C SER A 414 -8.05 6.81 -12.24
N ARG A 415 -7.61 5.96 -11.32
CA ARG A 415 -7.12 6.36 -10.00
C ARG A 415 -5.87 7.24 -10.05
N PHE A 416 -5.09 7.08 -11.10
CA PHE A 416 -3.81 7.78 -11.29
C PHE A 416 -3.90 8.91 -12.31
N THR A 417 -5.11 9.20 -12.83
CA THR A 417 -5.34 10.21 -13.85
C THR A 417 -6.38 11.24 -13.40
N ASP A 418 -6.39 12.39 -14.01
CA ASP A 418 -7.28 13.49 -13.66
C ASP A 418 -8.46 13.60 -14.62
N LEU A 419 -8.30 13.06 -15.83
CA LEU A 419 -9.32 12.96 -16.86
C LEU A 419 -9.13 11.65 -17.65
N VAL A 420 -10.21 10.95 -17.91
CA VAL A 420 -10.24 9.78 -18.81
C VAL A 420 -10.95 10.15 -20.09
N VAL A 421 -10.28 10.01 -21.25
CA VAL A 421 -10.86 10.30 -22.58
C VAL A 421 -11.16 8.97 -23.28
N LEU A 422 -12.43 8.76 -23.64
CA LEU A 422 -12.92 7.54 -24.25
C LEU A 422 -13.55 7.83 -25.62
N LYS A 423 -13.19 7.04 -26.64
CA LYS A 423 -13.97 7.06 -27.87
C LYS A 423 -15.32 6.38 -27.67
N LEU A 424 -16.39 7.06 -28.04
CA LEU A 424 -17.74 6.52 -28.00
C LEU A 424 -18.03 5.67 -29.25
N SER A 425 -17.37 4.50 -29.37
CA SER A 425 -17.54 3.59 -30.50
C SER A 425 -18.92 2.96 -30.58
N TYR A 426 -19.52 2.62 -29.43
CA TYR A 426 -20.81 1.96 -29.34
C TYR A 426 -21.77 2.75 -28.44
N ALA A 427 -22.99 2.98 -28.94
CA ALA A 427 -24.04 3.56 -28.11
C ALA A 427 -24.43 2.58 -26.99
N PRO A 428 -24.86 3.08 -25.79
CA PRO A 428 -25.40 2.23 -24.75
C PRO A 428 -26.57 1.36 -25.31
N PRO A 429 -26.58 0.05 -25.07
CA PRO A 429 -27.55 -0.85 -25.65
C PRO A 429 -28.98 -0.56 -25.19
N ARG A 430 -29.98 -0.94 -25.98
CA ARG A 430 -31.39 -0.89 -25.61
C ARG A 430 -31.77 -2.17 -24.87
N GLY A 431 -32.52 -2.06 -23.77
CA GLY A 431 -32.93 -3.19 -22.93
C GLY A 431 -32.19 -3.25 -21.57
N ILE A 432 -32.80 -3.91 -20.57
CA ILE A 432 -32.33 -3.92 -19.18
C ILE A 432 -31.06 -4.76 -19.02
N LEU A 433 -31.08 -6.02 -19.44
CA LEU A 433 -29.96 -6.96 -19.30
C LEU A 433 -28.68 -6.54 -20.08
N PRO A 434 -28.79 -6.14 -21.38
CA PRO A 434 -27.62 -5.64 -22.09
C PRO A 434 -27.03 -4.35 -21.51
N ARG A 435 -27.86 -3.49 -20.89
CA ARG A 435 -27.41 -2.27 -20.22
C ARG A 435 -26.60 -2.57 -18.98
N LEU A 436 -27.05 -3.50 -18.15
CA LEU A 436 -26.34 -3.93 -16.93
C LEU A 436 -24.94 -4.51 -17.24
N ARG A 437 -24.80 -5.17 -18.39
CA ARG A 437 -23.54 -5.76 -18.86
C ARG A 437 -22.70 -4.83 -19.74
N SER A 438 -23.07 -3.56 -19.90
CA SER A 438 -22.33 -2.61 -20.74
C SER A 438 -21.01 -2.22 -20.09
N GLY A 439 -19.88 -2.48 -20.77
CA GLY A 439 -18.55 -2.08 -20.32
C GLY A 439 -18.43 -0.57 -20.09
N LEU A 440 -19.08 0.27 -20.94
CA LEU A 440 -19.09 1.73 -20.77
C LEU A 440 -19.77 2.15 -19.45
N ARG A 441 -20.86 1.49 -19.08
CA ARG A 441 -21.54 1.78 -17.82
C ARG A 441 -20.69 1.38 -16.62
N MET A 442 -19.99 0.26 -16.70
CA MET A 442 -19.02 -0.16 -15.68
C MET A 442 -17.89 0.85 -15.54
N ILE A 443 -17.34 1.35 -16.65
CA ILE A 443 -16.33 2.41 -16.64
C ILE A 443 -16.89 3.66 -15.96
N ILE A 444 -18.06 4.15 -16.39
CA ILE A 444 -18.69 5.36 -15.81
C ILE A 444 -18.93 5.18 -14.31
N ARG A 445 -19.24 4.00 -13.81
CA ARG A 445 -19.45 3.77 -12.37
C ARG A 445 -18.16 3.67 -11.57
N ARG A 446 -17.17 2.93 -12.08
CA ARG A 446 -15.95 2.57 -11.33
C ARG A 446 -14.80 3.57 -11.49
N CYS A 447 -14.79 4.37 -12.57
CA CYS A 447 -13.77 5.41 -12.71
C CYS A 447 -13.90 6.45 -11.60
N GLU A 448 -12.78 6.83 -11.02
CA GLU A 448 -12.70 7.85 -9.99
C GLU A 448 -12.60 9.26 -10.58
N SER A 449 -12.01 9.39 -11.76
CA SER A 449 -11.86 10.65 -12.48
C SER A 449 -13.05 10.98 -13.38
N PRO A 450 -13.28 12.27 -13.73
CA PRO A 450 -14.18 12.66 -14.78
C PRO A 450 -13.89 11.94 -16.10
N ILE A 451 -14.93 11.66 -16.88
CA ILE A 451 -14.83 10.92 -18.13
C ILE A 451 -15.32 11.80 -19.27
N LEU A 452 -14.47 12.03 -20.27
CA LEU A 452 -14.85 12.65 -21.52
C LEU A 452 -15.08 11.58 -22.57
N THR A 453 -16.32 11.51 -23.07
CA THR A 453 -16.64 10.65 -24.22
C THR A 453 -16.59 11.47 -25.50
N VAL A 454 -15.85 10.98 -26.49
CA VAL A 454 -15.64 11.69 -27.76
C VAL A 454 -16.37 10.94 -28.89
N PRO A 455 -17.18 11.65 -29.71
CA PRO A 455 -17.84 11.05 -30.89
C PRO A 455 -16.83 10.82 -32.04
N ASP A 456 -17.33 10.53 -33.23
CA ASP A 456 -16.49 10.29 -34.42
C ASP A 456 -15.88 11.57 -35.03
N THR A 457 -16.23 12.75 -34.53
CA THR A 457 -15.75 14.06 -34.99
C THR A 457 -15.08 14.82 -33.86
N THR A 458 -13.96 15.46 -34.17
CA THR A 458 -13.30 16.40 -33.24
C THR A 458 -14.15 17.64 -33.03
N CYS A 459 -14.13 18.22 -31.83
CA CYS A 459 -14.80 19.48 -31.53
C CYS A 459 -13.85 20.43 -30.75
N CYS A 460 -14.07 21.74 -30.93
CA CYS A 460 -13.21 22.77 -30.33
C CYS A 460 -13.41 22.96 -28.83
N MET A 461 -14.52 22.48 -28.27
CA MET A 461 -14.90 22.63 -26.86
C MET A 461 -15.02 24.08 -26.36
N ASP A 462 -15.35 24.99 -27.27
CA ASP A 462 -15.47 26.44 -26.96
C ASP A 462 -16.88 26.82 -26.52
N ARG A 463 -17.88 25.95 -26.74
CA ARG A 463 -19.27 26.17 -26.35
C ARG A 463 -19.77 25.02 -25.48
N ILE A 464 -19.97 25.31 -24.19
CA ILE A 464 -20.34 24.34 -23.17
C ILE A 464 -21.83 24.46 -22.85
N LEU A 465 -22.55 23.32 -22.81
CA LEU A 465 -23.85 23.22 -22.19
C LEU A 465 -23.74 22.44 -20.89
N LEU A 466 -24.05 23.12 -19.77
CA LEU A 466 -24.16 22.49 -18.46
C LEU A 466 -25.61 22.04 -18.23
N ALA A 467 -25.84 20.73 -18.10
CA ALA A 467 -27.14 20.19 -17.65
C ALA A 467 -27.17 20.18 -16.11
N PHE A 468 -27.97 21.07 -15.53
CA PHE A 468 -27.94 21.34 -14.09
C PHE A 468 -29.29 21.11 -13.42
N ASN A 469 -29.31 20.21 -12.41
CA ASN A 469 -30.48 19.92 -11.57
C ASN A 469 -30.20 20.01 -10.08
N ASN A 470 -29.11 20.67 -9.69
CA ASN A 470 -28.67 20.85 -8.31
C ASN A 470 -28.37 19.57 -7.50
N SER A 471 -28.30 18.41 -8.15
CA SER A 471 -27.81 17.19 -7.49
C SER A 471 -26.32 17.33 -7.13
N PRO A 472 -25.80 16.57 -6.16
CA PRO A 472 -24.38 16.64 -5.80
C PRO A 472 -23.44 16.48 -6.99
N ARG A 473 -23.75 15.58 -7.93
CA ARG A 473 -22.96 15.38 -9.16
C ARG A 473 -23.13 16.49 -10.20
N ALA A 474 -24.30 17.13 -10.24
CA ALA A 474 -24.48 18.32 -11.06
C ALA A 474 -23.71 19.53 -10.51
N ARG A 475 -23.52 19.61 -9.20
CA ARG A 475 -22.63 20.64 -8.59
C ARG A 475 -21.17 20.42 -8.98
N GLU A 476 -20.70 19.17 -9.07
CA GLU A 476 -19.37 18.88 -9.62
C GLU A 476 -19.29 19.23 -11.11
N ALA A 477 -20.36 19.00 -11.88
CA ALA A 477 -20.43 19.46 -13.26
C ALA A 477 -20.37 20.99 -13.37
N LEU A 478 -21.03 21.72 -12.47
CA LEU A 478 -20.97 23.20 -12.39
C LEU A 478 -19.55 23.67 -12.08
N TYR A 479 -18.89 23.05 -11.10
CA TYR A 479 -17.50 23.36 -10.77
C TYR A 479 -16.58 23.17 -11.96
N LEU A 480 -16.62 21.99 -12.63
CA LEU A 480 -15.80 21.73 -13.81
C LEU A 480 -16.12 22.68 -14.96
N THR A 481 -17.41 23.00 -15.18
CA THR A 481 -17.81 23.98 -16.21
C THR A 481 -17.20 25.35 -15.91
N THR A 482 -17.21 25.77 -14.65
CA THR A 482 -16.62 27.05 -14.22
C THR A 482 -15.11 27.08 -14.49
N TYR A 483 -14.41 26.01 -14.13
CA TYR A 483 -12.99 25.86 -14.42
C TYR A 483 -12.69 25.93 -15.92
N LEU A 484 -13.40 25.13 -16.74
CA LEU A 484 -13.21 25.10 -18.18
C LEU A 484 -13.54 26.44 -18.86
N ALA A 485 -14.61 27.11 -18.42
CA ALA A 485 -14.98 28.44 -18.92
C ALA A 485 -13.88 29.48 -18.67
N HIS A 486 -13.31 29.46 -17.46
CA HIS A 486 -12.22 30.37 -17.12
C HIS A 486 -10.92 30.02 -17.84
N ARG A 487 -10.52 28.74 -17.82
CA ARG A 487 -9.24 28.29 -18.36
C ARG A 487 -9.19 28.27 -19.89
N TRP A 488 -10.30 27.90 -20.54
CA TRP A 488 -10.40 27.76 -22.00
C TRP A 488 -11.13 28.92 -22.68
N ASN A 489 -11.60 29.90 -21.91
CA ASN A 489 -12.43 31.01 -22.38
C ASN A 489 -13.68 30.54 -23.13
N ALA A 490 -14.34 29.49 -22.61
CA ALA A 490 -15.47 28.86 -23.27
C ALA A 490 -16.80 29.55 -22.91
N HIS A 491 -17.71 29.62 -23.88
CA HIS A 491 -19.05 30.16 -23.65
C HIS A 491 -19.93 29.12 -22.94
N VAL A 492 -20.61 29.53 -21.88
CA VAL A 492 -21.42 28.64 -21.04
C VAL A 492 -22.90 28.88 -21.27
N THR A 493 -23.64 27.81 -21.52
CA THR A 493 -25.11 27.76 -21.48
C THR A 493 -25.52 26.81 -20.36
N VAL A 494 -26.33 27.28 -19.42
CA VAL A 494 -26.87 26.47 -18.32
C VAL A 494 -28.31 26.08 -18.65
N LEU A 495 -28.57 24.80 -18.79
CA LEU A 495 -29.91 24.26 -19.00
C LEU A 495 -30.44 23.58 -17.74
N THR A 496 -31.57 24.05 -17.25
CA THR A 496 -32.33 23.42 -16.15
C THR A 496 -33.70 22.97 -16.66
N VAL A 497 -34.01 21.70 -16.51
CA VAL A 497 -35.32 21.16 -16.83
C VAL A 497 -36.03 20.84 -15.52
N LEU A 498 -37.17 21.49 -15.28
CA LEU A 498 -37.97 21.32 -14.07
C LEU A 498 -38.92 20.13 -14.25
N GLU A 499 -38.83 19.15 -13.36
CA GLU A 499 -39.80 18.07 -13.25
C GLU A 499 -40.98 18.50 -12.38
N PRO A 500 -42.24 18.00 -12.65
CA PRO A 500 -43.47 18.46 -11.98
C PRO A 500 -43.45 18.32 -10.45
N VAL A 501 -42.64 17.39 -9.92
CA VAL A 501 -42.52 17.08 -8.47
C VAL A 501 -41.47 17.92 -7.77
N GLU A 502 -40.50 18.45 -8.50
CA GLU A 502 -39.30 19.15 -7.93
C GLU A 502 -39.21 20.61 -8.42
N ALA A 503 -40.32 21.28 -8.72
CA ALA A 503 -40.33 22.67 -9.25
C ALA A 503 -39.75 23.68 -8.26
N ASN A 504 -38.48 23.49 -7.87
CA ASN A 504 -37.74 24.45 -7.06
C ASN A 504 -37.09 25.49 -7.98
N ARG A 505 -37.74 26.66 -8.12
CA ARG A 505 -37.24 27.79 -8.93
C ARG A 505 -35.88 28.32 -8.51
N THR A 506 -35.37 27.88 -7.34
CA THR A 506 -34.06 28.29 -6.81
C THR A 506 -32.90 27.54 -7.47
N THR A 507 -33.13 26.39 -8.12
CA THR A 507 -32.07 25.54 -8.72
C THR A 507 -31.20 26.32 -9.71
N GLN A 508 -31.80 27.06 -10.63
CA GLN A 508 -31.03 27.85 -11.61
C GLN A 508 -30.35 29.06 -10.98
N GLN A 509 -30.96 29.63 -9.93
CA GLN A 509 -30.34 30.74 -9.19
C GLN A 509 -29.05 30.36 -8.50
N GLU A 510 -28.93 29.14 -7.96
CA GLU A 510 -27.70 28.66 -7.37
C GLU A 510 -26.57 28.57 -8.40
N ALA A 511 -26.84 28.00 -9.59
CA ALA A 511 -25.85 27.98 -10.66
C ALA A 511 -25.46 29.37 -11.12
N ARG A 512 -26.43 30.31 -11.21
CA ARG A 512 -26.18 31.69 -11.58
C ARG A 512 -25.29 32.39 -10.56
N GLN A 513 -25.65 32.32 -9.28
CA GLN A 513 -24.88 32.94 -8.21
C GLN A 513 -23.45 32.40 -8.16
N TYR A 514 -23.26 31.09 -8.39
CA TYR A 514 -21.95 30.49 -8.41
C TYR A 514 -21.10 30.95 -9.60
N LEU A 515 -21.63 30.98 -10.82
CA LEU A 515 -20.90 31.43 -12.01
C LEU A 515 -20.58 32.95 -11.94
N GLU A 516 -21.53 33.76 -11.49
CA GLU A 516 -21.33 35.22 -11.31
C GLU A 516 -20.26 35.51 -10.23
N SER A 517 -20.20 34.74 -9.14
CA SER A 517 -19.15 34.89 -8.12
C SER A 517 -17.74 34.56 -8.66
N HIS A 518 -17.65 33.80 -9.73
CA HIS A 518 -16.40 33.49 -10.46
C HIS A 518 -16.22 34.32 -11.73
N HIS A 519 -16.98 35.40 -11.89
CA HIS A 519 -16.92 36.32 -13.04
C HIS A 519 -17.19 35.67 -14.40
N ILE A 520 -17.99 34.59 -14.43
CA ILE A 520 -18.36 33.91 -15.68
C ILE A 520 -19.78 34.34 -16.10
N GLN A 521 -19.87 34.89 -17.32
CA GLN A 521 -21.15 35.17 -17.96
C GLN A 521 -21.67 33.91 -18.64
N ALA A 522 -22.92 33.55 -18.35
CA ALA A 522 -23.56 32.38 -18.92
C ALA A 522 -24.97 32.69 -19.46
N HIS A 523 -25.38 31.99 -20.48
CA HIS A 523 -26.75 31.99 -20.97
C HIS A 523 -27.59 30.96 -20.19
N TYR A 524 -28.76 31.37 -19.65
CA TYR A 524 -29.58 30.50 -18.78
C TYR A 524 -30.88 30.15 -19.50
N ILE A 525 -31.15 28.83 -19.62
CA ILE A 525 -32.35 28.26 -20.22
C ILE A 525 -33.06 27.44 -19.16
N GLN A 526 -34.39 27.66 -19.03
CA GLN A 526 -35.23 26.86 -18.16
C GLN A 526 -36.38 26.28 -18.99
N GLU A 527 -36.59 24.98 -18.93
CA GLU A 527 -37.74 24.27 -19.53
C GLU A 527 -38.62 23.63 -18.45
N GLU A 528 -39.89 23.65 -18.65
CA GLU A 528 -40.87 23.03 -17.77
C GLU A 528 -41.46 21.77 -18.44
N ASN A 529 -41.58 20.67 -17.68
CA ASN A 529 -42.28 19.43 -18.08
C ASN A 529 -41.74 18.72 -19.34
N GLY A 530 -40.44 18.80 -19.63
CA GLY A 530 -39.83 18.17 -20.80
C GLY A 530 -39.11 16.85 -20.51
N ASN A 531 -38.87 16.05 -21.56
CA ASN A 531 -37.91 14.96 -21.49
C ASN A 531 -36.51 15.54 -21.44
N VAL A 532 -35.82 15.43 -20.31
CA VAL A 532 -34.51 16.06 -20.02
C VAL A 532 -33.48 15.78 -21.11
N ALA A 533 -33.37 14.52 -21.59
CA ALA A 533 -32.41 14.17 -22.62
C ALA A 533 -32.74 14.81 -23.97
N LYS A 534 -34.03 14.89 -24.35
CA LYS A 534 -34.45 15.57 -25.57
C LYS A 534 -34.19 17.06 -25.50
N ALA A 535 -34.46 17.71 -24.37
CA ALA A 535 -34.17 19.12 -24.14
C ALA A 535 -32.66 19.41 -24.29
N ILE A 536 -31.80 18.62 -23.61
CA ILE A 536 -30.36 18.74 -23.73
C ILE A 536 -29.89 18.65 -25.19
N LEU A 537 -30.37 17.66 -25.94
CA LEU A 537 -29.95 17.46 -27.33
C LEU A 537 -30.48 18.56 -28.26
N ALA A 538 -31.73 19.04 -28.08
CA ALA A 538 -32.30 20.12 -28.85
C ALA A 538 -31.56 21.45 -28.64
N HIS A 539 -31.29 21.81 -27.41
CA HIS A 539 -30.53 22.99 -27.09
C HIS A 539 -29.05 22.88 -27.50
N ALA A 540 -28.45 21.70 -27.40
CA ALA A 540 -27.10 21.47 -27.91
C ALA A 540 -27.01 21.68 -29.43
N GLU A 541 -28.09 21.38 -30.19
CA GLU A 541 -28.15 21.60 -31.62
C GLU A 541 -28.41 23.07 -31.95
N SER A 542 -29.41 23.71 -31.33
CA SER A 542 -29.77 25.10 -31.61
C SER A 542 -28.75 26.15 -31.23
N HIS A 543 -27.95 25.89 -30.17
CA HIS A 543 -26.90 26.79 -29.70
C HIS A 543 -25.50 26.37 -30.17
N HIS A 544 -25.40 25.43 -31.10
CA HIS A 544 -24.13 24.92 -31.64
C HIS A 544 -23.12 24.52 -30.56
N ILE A 545 -23.61 23.79 -29.55
CA ILE A 545 -22.79 23.33 -28.42
C ILE A 545 -21.78 22.28 -28.89
N ASP A 546 -20.54 22.39 -28.40
CA ASP A 546 -19.46 21.46 -28.67
C ASP A 546 -19.33 20.41 -27.58
N LEU A 547 -19.51 20.82 -26.31
CA LEU A 547 -19.33 20.00 -25.12
C LEU A 547 -20.56 20.05 -24.23
N ILE A 548 -21.11 18.88 -23.91
CA ILE A 548 -22.13 18.73 -22.88
C ILE A 548 -21.47 18.31 -21.57
N VAL A 549 -21.71 19.06 -20.49
CA VAL A 549 -21.21 18.73 -19.15
C VAL A 549 -22.38 18.35 -18.26
N MET A 550 -22.31 17.18 -17.65
CA MET A 550 -23.37 16.68 -16.80
C MET A 550 -22.87 15.70 -15.72
N GLY A 551 -23.65 15.52 -14.68
CA GLY A 551 -23.38 14.54 -13.63
C GLY A 551 -23.51 13.10 -14.11
N SER A 552 -22.78 12.19 -13.48
CA SER A 552 -22.90 10.74 -13.71
C SER A 552 -24.21 10.17 -13.18
N TYR A 553 -24.40 8.85 -13.21
CA TYR A 553 -25.60 8.16 -12.72
C TYR A 553 -25.96 8.52 -11.27
N GLY A 554 -27.26 8.72 -10.96
CA GLY A 554 -27.74 9.04 -9.61
C GLY A 554 -27.55 7.91 -8.59
N ALA A 555 -27.83 8.19 -7.32
CA ALA A 555 -27.66 7.24 -6.20
C ALA A 555 -28.68 6.05 -6.19
N ARG A 556 -29.72 6.06 -7.05
CA ARG A 556 -30.73 4.99 -7.15
C ARG A 556 -30.67 4.28 -8.51
N PRO A 557 -29.59 3.56 -8.79
CA PRO A 557 -29.33 3.03 -10.13
C PRO A 557 -30.31 1.95 -10.61
N LEU A 558 -30.85 1.15 -9.69
CA LEU A 558 -31.78 0.05 -10.05
C LEU A 558 -33.14 0.57 -10.52
N PHE A 559 -33.67 1.62 -9.91
CA PHE A 559 -34.98 2.18 -10.26
C PHE A 559 -34.95 2.89 -11.63
N GLU A 560 -33.87 3.65 -11.90
CA GLU A 560 -33.67 4.34 -13.19
C GLU A 560 -33.44 3.37 -14.35
N VAL A 561 -32.74 2.24 -14.07
CA VAL A 561 -32.51 1.19 -15.08
C VAL A 561 -33.81 0.45 -15.42
N LEU A 562 -34.61 0.13 -14.42
CA LEU A 562 -35.92 -0.52 -14.61
C LEU A 562 -36.92 0.40 -15.33
N ALA A 563 -36.91 1.70 -15.03
CA ALA A 563 -37.78 2.69 -15.68
C ALA A 563 -37.36 3.05 -17.12
N GLY A 564 -36.17 2.65 -17.57
CA GLY A 564 -35.70 2.90 -18.94
C GLY A 564 -35.35 4.37 -19.26
N THR A 565 -35.34 5.26 -18.29
CA THR A 565 -35.37 6.74 -18.43
C THR A 565 -34.04 7.44 -18.16
N ASN A 566 -32.89 6.74 -18.06
CA ASN A 566 -31.63 7.39 -17.73
C ASN A 566 -31.20 8.42 -18.78
N THR A 567 -31.15 9.68 -18.37
CA THR A 567 -30.81 10.84 -19.21
C THR A 567 -29.43 10.71 -19.85
N LEU A 568 -28.40 10.30 -19.09
CA LEU A 568 -27.05 10.15 -19.58
C LEU A 568 -26.96 9.12 -20.71
N ASP A 569 -27.59 7.94 -20.56
CA ASP A 569 -27.63 6.92 -21.63
C ASP A 569 -28.29 7.43 -22.91
N GLN A 570 -29.33 8.27 -22.79
CA GLN A 570 -30.01 8.85 -23.95
C GLN A 570 -29.13 9.89 -24.65
N VAL A 571 -28.43 10.74 -23.90
CA VAL A 571 -27.51 11.74 -24.45
C VAL A 571 -26.34 11.04 -25.16
N LEU A 572 -25.72 10.04 -24.54
CA LEU A 572 -24.62 9.27 -25.13
C LEU A 572 -25.01 8.51 -26.41
N ARG A 573 -26.27 8.06 -26.52
CA ARG A 573 -26.76 7.40 -27.72
C ARG A 573 -26.80 8.31 -28.96
N SER A 574 -26.89 9.60 -28.78
CA SER A 574 -26.92 10.54 -29.90
C SER A 574 -25.63 10.53 -30.70
N LYS A 575 -24.47 10.24 -30.06
CA LYS A 575 -23.12 10.25 -30.64
C LYS A 575 -22.76 11.53 -31.43
N LYS A 576 -23.47 12.62 -31.18
CA LYS A 576 -23.29 13.87 -31.94
C LYS A 576 -22.32 14.85 -31.27
N ARG A 577 -22.16 14.79 -29.96
CA ARG A 577 -21.40 15.75 -29.16
C ARG A 577 -20.50 15.05 -28.16
N SER A 578 -19.40 15.68 -27.80
CA SER A 578 -18.60 15.26 -26.66
C SER A 578 -19.37 15.45 -25.37
N VAL A 579 -19.24 14.51 -24.43
CA VAL A 579 -19.91 14.58 -23.14
C VAL A 579 -18.90 14.38 -22.03
N LEU A 580 -18.75 15.40 -21.16
CA LEU A 580 -17.97 15.33 -19.93
C LEU A 580 -18.87 14.88 -18.78
N ILE A 581 -18.57 13.70 -18.25
CA ILE A 581 -19.33 13.04 -17.19
C ILE A 581 -18.63 13.30 -15.86
N CYS A 582 -19.25 14.05 -14.97
CA CYS A 582 -18.71 14.46 -13.68
C CYS A 582 -19.11 13.48 -12.57
N LYS A 583 -18.21 13.30 -11.59
CA LYS A 583 -18.30 12.29 -10.52
C LYS A 583 -18.75 12.90 -9.19
#